data_20fc5b67a650eaa8cb856828f4494bd2
#
_entry.id   20fc5b67a650eaa8cb856828f4494bd2
#
_cell.length_a   1.000
_cell.length_b   1.000
_cell.length_c   1.000
_cell.angle_alpha   90.00
_cell.angle_beta   90.00
_cell.angle_gamma   90.00
#
_symmetry.space_group_name_H-M   'P 1'
#
loop_
_entity.id
_entity.type
_entity.pdbx_description
1 polymer ?
#
loop_
_entity_poly.entity_id
_entity_poly.type
_entity_poly.pdbx_seq_one_letter_code
_entity_poly.pdbx_strand_id
1 'polypeptide(L)'
;LLKGCSDSVVAFVADDGNHFTDYGIFEGMILFFDTKKSFEKGRLSCYVNEQDNDQPKYKVSDKDMDGYRHYGRLVMMMRSYEV
;
A
#
# COMPACT_ATOMS: atom_id res chain seq x y z
N LEU A 1 18.20 -18.77 -7.64
CA LEU A 1 16.86 -18.74 -8.19
C LEU A 1 15.99 -17.74 -7.43
N LEU A 2 15.44 -16.79 -8.16
CA LEU A 2 14.57 -15.80 -7.54
C LEU A 2 13.21 -16.41 -7.28
N LYS A 3 12.72 -16.24 -6.08
CA LYS A 3 11.34 -16.59 -5.77
C LYS A 3 10.48 -15.39 -6.08
N GLY A 4 9.43 -15.60 -6.84
CA GLY A 4 8.47 -14.54 -7.11
C GLY A 4 7.68 -14.17 -5.89
N CYS A 5 7.00 -13.03 -5.96
CA CYS A 5 6.02 -12.65 -4.97
C CYS A 5 4.86 -13.63 -5.00
N SER A 6 4.18 -13.80 -3.86
CA SER A 6 2.98 -14.62 -3.85
C SER A 6 1.91 -13.95 -4.71
N ASP A 7 0.92 -14.73 -5.16
CA ASP A 7 -0.18 -14.22 -5.97
C ASP A 7 -1.03 -13.18 -5.24
N SER A 8 -0.85 -13.06 -3.93
CA SER A 8 -1.60 -12.13 -3.11
C SER A 8 -0.93 -10.76 -2.98
N VAL A 9 0.25 -10.58 -3.57
CA VAL A 9 0.97 -9.31 -3.47
C VAL A 9 0.61 -8.42 -4.66
N VAL A 10 0.24 -7.18 -4.37
CA VAL A 10 -0.07 -6.16 -5.37
C VAL A 10 0.86 -4.97 -5.19
N ALA A 11 1.14 -4.26 -6.27
CA ALA A 11 2.05 -3.13 -6.29
C ALA A 11 1.31 -1.85 -6.64
N PHE A 12 1.64 -0.77 -5.93
CA PHE A 12 1.14 0.56 -6.22
C PHE A 12 2.29 1.55 -6.24
N VAL A 13 2.15 2.59 -7.04
CA VAL A 13 3.10 3.70 -7.02
C VAL A 13 2.60 4.74 -6.01
N ALA A 14 3.48 5.16 -5.12
CA ALA A 14 3.14 6.19 -4.14
C ALA A 14 3.00 7.53 -4.87
N ASP A 15 1.84 8.14 -4.79
CA ASP A 15 1.60 9.46 -5.33
C ASP A 15 0.85 10.30 -4.29
N ASP A 16 0.40 11.50 -4.67
CA ASP A 16 -0.37 12.37 -3.78
C ASP A 16 0.45 12.93 -2.61
N GLY A 17 1.75 13.11 -2.81
CA GLY A 17 2.62 13.78 -1.85
C GLY A 17 3.33 12.84 -0.89
N ASN A 18 4.11 13.42 0.00
CA ASN A 18 4.94 12.68 0.95
C ASN A 18 4.29 12.69 2.34
N HIS A 19 3.39 11.75 2.59
CA HIS A 19 2.63 11.70 3.84
C HIS A 19 3.23 10.76 4.89
N PHE A 20 4.06 9.81 4.48
CA PHE A 20 4.60 8.79 5.37
C PHE A 20 6.12 8.72 5.30
N THR A 21 6.77 9.89 5.32
CA THR A 21 8.23 9.95 5.26
C THR A 21 8.89 9.32 6.47
N ASP A 22 8.22 9.30 7.62
CA ASP A 22 8.72 8.62 8.81
C ASP A 22 8.87 7.12 8.62
N TYR A 23 8.13 6.56 7.68
CA TYR A 23 8.24 5.15 7.31
C TYR A 23 9.18 4.93 6.13
N GLY A 24 9.78 5.98 5.63
CA GLY A 24 10.68 5.91 4.47
C GLY A 24 9.98 5.93 3.14
N ILE A 25 8.71 6.32 3.09
CA ILE A 25 7.93 6.35 1.86
C ILE A 25 7.95 7.75 1.26
N PHE A 26 8.38 7.82 0.02
CA PHE A 26 8.42 9.07 -0.75
C PHE A 26 7.65 8.90 -2.04
N GLU A 27 7.16 10.01 -2.56
CA GLU A 27 6.42 10.00 -3.82
C GLU A 27 7.26 9.37 -4.94
N GLY A 28 6.65 8.52 -5.74
CA GLY A 28 7.32 7.81 -6.83
C GLY A 28 7.83 6.43 -6.46
N MET A 29 7.84 6.07 -5.18
CA MET A 29 8.25 4.74 -4.76
C MET A 29 7.18 3.71 -5.09
N ILE A 30 7.61 2.47 -5.27
CA ILE A 30 6.71 1.35 -5.51
C ILE A 30 6.47 0.64 -4.18
N LEU A 31 5.19 0.49 -3.82
CA LEU A 31 4.77 -0.13 -2.57
C LEU A 31 4.11 -1.46 -2.87
N PHE A 32 4.52 -2.49 -2.13
CA PHE A 32 3.97 -3.83 -2.30
C PHE A 32 3.15 -4.20 -1.07
N PHE A 33 1.90 -4.58 -1.29
CA PHE A 33 0.98 -4.96 -0.23
C PHE A 33 0.55 -6.40 -0.39
N ASP A 34 0.55 -7.14 0.71
CA ASP A 34 0.09 -8.52 0.71
C ASP A 34 -1.36 -8.55 1.19
N THR A 35 -2.26 -8.94 0.30
CA THR A 35 -3.69 -8.95 0.58
C THR A 35 -4.09 -10.04 1.57
N LYS A 36 -3.23 -11.02 1.80
CA LYS A 36 -3.48 -12.08 2.79
C LYS A 36 -3.08 -11.69 4.21
N LYS A 37 -2.40 -10.55 4.38
CA LYS A 37 -1.96 -10.10 5.69
C LYS A 37 -2.90 -9.03 6.21
N SER A 38 -3.38 -9.24 7.43
CA SER A 38 -4.32 -8.32 8.06
C SER A 38 -3.60 -7.11 8.64
N PHE A 39 -4.38 -6.14 9.08
CA PHE A 39 -3.83 -4.95 9.73
C PHE A 39 -3.01 -5.33 10.96
N GLU A 40 -1.88 -4.68 11.11
CA GLU A 40 -1.04 -4.83 12.30
C GLU A 40 -0.65 -3.45 12.79
N LYS A 41 -0.85 -3.21 14.08
CA LYS A 41 -0.54 -1.92 14.70
C LYS A 41 0.93 -1.58 14.52
N GLY A 42 1.20 -0.35 14.13
CA GLY A 42 2.56 0.12 13.89
C GLY A 42 3.07 -0.15 12.50
N ARG A 43 2.27 -0.79 11.64
CA ARG A 43 2.62 -1.06 10.26
C ARG A 43 1.61 -0.44 9.32
N LEU A 44 2.06 -0.09 8.13
CA LEU A 44 1.20 0.51 7.12
C LEU A 44 0.40 -0.55 6.39
N SER A 45 -0.82 -0.20 6.08
CA SER A 45 -1.71 -1.02 5.26
C SER A 45 -2.36 -0.18 4.18
N CYS A 46 -2.80 -0.85 3.14
CA CYS A 46 -3.59 -0.23 2.09
C CYS A 46 -5.07 -0.44 2.38
N TYR A 47 -5.84 0.61 2.20
CA TYR A 47 -7.29 0.60 2.38
C TYR A 47 -7.96 0.99 1.08
N VAL A 48 -9.11 0.41 0.82
CA VAL A 48 -9.85 0.66 -0.41
C VAL A 48 -11.26 1.14 -0.10
N ASN A 49 -11.69 2.15 -0.84
CA ASN A 49 -13.07 2.62 -0.82
C ASN A 49 -13.71 2.26 -2.15
N GLU A 50 -14.67 1.35 -2.10
CA GLU A 50 -15.37 0.83 -3.28
C GLU A 50 -16.77 1.44 -3.44
N GLN A 51 -17.13 2.43 -2.66
CA GLN A 51 -18.46 3.04 -2.71
C GLN A 51 -18.69 3.82 -4.00
N ASP A 52 -17.62 4.32 -4.60
CA ASP A 52 -17.71 4.95 -5.90
C ASP A 52 -17.56 3.85 -6.96
N ASN A 53 -18.63 3.52 -7.63
CA ASN A 53 -18.70 2.38 -8.54
C ASN A 53 -17.74 2.46 -9.73
N ASP A 54 -17.26 3.65 -10.06
CA ASP A 54 -16.46 3.83 -11.26
C ASP A 54 -14.97 3.59 -11.01
N GLN A 55 -14.46 3.97 -9.82
CA GLN A 55 -13.05 3.80 -9.53
C GLN A 55 -12.81 3.61 -8.04
N PRO A 56 -12.37 2.43 -7.61
CA PRO A 56 -11.98 2.24 -6.22
C PRO A 56 -10.83 3.19 -5.88
N LYS A 57 -10.89 3.79 -4.70
CA LYS A 57 -9.83 4.64 -4.20
C LYS A 57 -9.00 3.87 -3.19
N TYR A 58 -7.69 3.92 -3.35
CA TYR A 58 -6.75 3.24 -2.46
C TYR A 58 -5.97 4.28 -1.67
N LYS A 59 -5.87 4.06 -0.37
CA LYS A 59 -5.09 4.91 0.51
C LYS A 59 -4.27 4.08 1.47
N VAL A 60 -3.16 4.64 1.92
CA VAL A 60 -2.27 4.02 2.90
C VAL A 60 -2.51 4.67 4.24
N SER A 61 -2.54 3.86 5.29
CA SER A 61 -2.70 4.35 6.66
C SER A 61 -2.06 3.38 7.63
N ASP A 62 -1.62 3.90 8.78
CA ASP A 62 -1.17 3.09 9.91
C ASP A 62 -2.28 2.83 10.92
N LYS A 63 -3.51 3.27 10.62
CA LYS A 63 -4.70 3.12 11.45
C LYS A 63 -5.86 2.69 10.59
N ASP A 64 -6.87 2.08 11.22
CA ASP A 64 -8.12 1.80 10.54
C ASP A 64 -8.75 3.10 10.01
N MET A 65 -9.31 3.02 8.83
CA MET A 65 -9.97 4.14 8.18
C MET A 65 -11.46 3.88 8.06
N ASP A 66 -12.26 4.78 8.64
CA ASP A 66 -13.72 4.70 8.54
C ASP A 66 -14.14 4.86 7.08
N GLY A 67 -15.06 4.01 6.65
CA GLY A 67 -15.54 4.03 5.28
C GLY A 67 -14.64 3.33 4.28
N TYR A 68 -13.51 2.79 4.73
CA TYR A 68 -12.58 2.04 3.90
C TYR A 68 -12.46 0.61 4.38
N ARG A 69 -12.23 -0.30 3.45
CA ARG A 69 -11.98 -1.70 3.76
C ARG A 69 -10.48 -1.97 3.71
N HIS A 70 -9.98 -2.72 4.66
CA HIS A 70 -8.58 -3.13 4.65
C HIS A 70 -8.32 -3.99 3.41
N TYR A 71 -7.31 -3.64 2.64
CA TYR A 71 -6.97 -4.33 1.40
C TYR A 71 -5.75 -5.23 1.56
N GLY A 72 -4.67 -4.72 2.15
CA GLY A 72 -3.46 -5.49 2.35
C GLY A 72 -2.46 -4.74 3.20
N ARG A 73 -1.49 -5.47 3.75
CA ARG A 73 -0.43 -4.88 4.58
C ARG A 73 0.82 -4.65 3.78
N LEU A 74 1.49 -3.52 3.98
CA LEU A 74 2.75 -3.21 3.32
C LEU A 74 3.81 -4.22 3.73
N VAL A 75 4.42 -4.88 2.75
CA VAL A 75 5.45 -5.88 3.01
C VAL A 75 6.80 -5.51 2.40
N MET A 76 6.80 -4.65 1.40
CA MET A 76 8.03 -4.24 0.74
C MET A 76 7.83 -2.91 0.04
N MET A 77 8.89 -2.13 -0.03
CA MET A 77 8.88 -0.90 -0.84
C MET A 77 10.16 -0.82 -1.63
N MET A 78 10.07 -0.20 -2.79
CA MET A 78 11.14 -0.14 -3.75
C MET A 78 11.25 1.26 -4.31
N ARG A 79 12.47 1.77 -4.38
CA ARG A 79 12.73 3.05 -5.01
C ARG A 79 13.20 2.81 -6.44
N SER A 80 12.63 3.55 -7.38
CA SER A 80 13.10 3.47 -8.76
C SER A 80 14.50 4.03 -8.87
N TYR A 81 15.37 3.30 -9.57
CA TYR A 81 16.74 3.75 -9.81
C TYR A 81 16.78 4.89 -10.81
N GLU A 82 15.93 4.80 -11.81
CA GLU A 82 15.78 5.87 -12.81
C GLU A 82 14.48 6.60 -12.58
N VAL A 83 14.58 7.88 -12.28
CA VAL A 83 13.40 8.71 -12.03
C VAL A 83 13.32 9.78 -13.11
#